data_a8eae3919d3332fd9ae5ec5c593a90a6
#
_entry.id   a8eae3919d3332fd9ae5ec5c593a90a6
#
_cell.length_a   1.000
_cell.length_b   1.000
_cell.length_c   1.000
_cell.angle_alpha   90.00
_cell.angle_beta   90.00
_cell.angle_gamma   90.00
#
_symmetry.space_group_name_H-M   'P 1'
#
loop_
_entity.id
_entity.type
_entity.pdbx_description
1 polymer ?
#
loop_
_entity_poly.entity_id
_entity_poly.type
_entity_poly.pdbx_seq_one_letter_code
_entity_poly.pdbx_strand_id
1 'polypeptide(L)'
;LGEDYAMRLNRDAQVNVLDAALPLLGAGSRIVFVTSHQAHFIETVPTMPEYEAVARSKRAGEDALRARIPELDAVGVGFVVVSGDMIEGTITATLLERVNPGAIASRREAAGKLYNVAEFAAEVARAAVDDIPADHTRYVGDVDDFTRKG
;
A
#
# COMPACT_ATOMS: atom_id res chain seq x y z
N LEU A 1 7.62 4.02 17.75
CA LEU A 1 6.29 3.44 17.98
C LEU A 1 6.46 1.97 18.25
N GLY A 2 5.89 1.46 19.38
CA GLY A 2 5.97 0.05 19.71
C GLY A 2 5.29 -0.82 18.63
N GLU A 3 5.76 -2.02 18.45
CA GLU A 3 5.26 -2.97 17.45
C GLU A 3 3.75 -3.22 17.59
N ASP A 4 3.27 -3.36 18.83
CA ASP A 4 1.83 -3.50 19.14
C ASP A 4 1.00 -2.30 18.66
N TYR A 5 1.54 -1.09 18.76
CA TYR A 5 0.84 0.10 18.29
C TYR A 5 0.75 0.12 16.76
N ALA A 6 1.84 -0.23 16.07
CA ALA A 6 1.84 -0.31 14.61
C ALA A 6 0.83 -1.36 14.11
N MET A 7 0.75 -2.52 14.76
CA MET A 7 -0.23 -3.56 14.43
C MET A 7 -1.66 -3.10 14.65
N ARG A 8 -1.96 -2.47 15.77
CA ARG A 8 -3.32 -1.92 16.04
C ARG A 8 -3.74 -0.88 15.00
N LEU A 9 -2.81 -0.03 14.56
CA LEU A 9 -3.11 1.03 13.59
C LEU A 9 -3.20 0.49 12.15
N ASN A 10 -2.24 -0.33 11.74
CA ASN A 10 -2.09 -0.72 10.33
C ASN A 10 -2.83 -2.02 9.97
N ARG A 11 -3.23 -2.84 10.95
CA ARG A 11 -4.04 -4.04 10.75
C ARG A 11 -5.41 -3.90 11.38
N ASP A 12 -5.50 -3.80 12.70
CA ASP A 12 -6.78 -3.92 13.42
C ASP A 12 -7.73 -2.76 13.10
N ALA A 13 -7.21 -1.53 13.04
CA ALA A 13 -8.02 -0.37 12.67
C ALA A 13 -8.54 -0.47 11.22
N GLN A 14 -7.75 -1.03 10.29
CA GLN A 14 -8.20 -1.22 8.90
C GLN A 14 -9.35 -2.25 8.82
N VAL A 15 -9.23 -3.35 9.55
CA VAL A 15 -10.31 -4.35 9.63
C VAL A 15 -11.56 -3.74 10.28
N ASN A 16 -11.41 -3.00 11.37
CA ASN A 16 -12.54 -2.33 12.04
C ASN A 16 -13.25 -1.33 11.11
N VAL A 17 -12.50 -0.57 10.30
CA VAL A 17 -13.09 0.34 9.30
C VAL A 17 -13.87 -0.44 8.25
N LEU A 18 -13.32 -1.55 7.75
CA LEU A 18 -14.03 -2.42 6.81
C LEU A 18 -15.33 -2.97 7.42
N ASP A 19 -15.27 -3.52 8.64
CA ASP A 19 -16.43 -4.07 9.34
C ASP A 19 -17.53 -3.03 9.54
N ALA A 20 -17.15 -1.81 9.89
CA ALA A 20 -18.10 -0.70 10.06
C ALA A 20 -18.68 -0.21 8.71
N ALA A 21 -17.92 -0.25 7.64
CA ALA A 21 -18.34 0.21 6.31
C ALA A 21 -19.19 -0.83 5.57
N LEU A 22 -18.90 -2.11 5.75
CA LEU A 22 -19.50 -3.19 4.96
C LEU A 22 -21.03 -3.17 4.93
N PRO A 23 -21.76 -2.92 6.03
CA PRO A 23 -23.23 -2.82 5.99
C PRO A 23 -23.77 -1.65 5.14
N LEU A 24 -22.91 -0.66 4.85
CA LEU A 24 -23.25 0.53 4.06
C LEU A 24 -22.89 0.37 2.57
N LEU A 25 -22.14 -0.67 2.21
CA LEU A 25 -21.67 -0.92 0.85
C LEU A 25 -22.68 -1.79 0.11
N GLY A 26 -23.08 -1.34 -1.07
CA GLY A 26 -23.93 -2.12 -1.99
C GLY A 26 -23.13 -2.76 -3.12
N ALA A 27 -23.77 -3.60 -3.91
CA ALA A 27 -23.19 -4.16 -5.11
C ALA A 27 -22.71 -3.07 -6.06
N GLY A 28 -21.51 -3.23 -6.61
CA GLY A 28 -20.82 -2.23 -7.41
C GLY A 28 -19.95 -1.25 -6.62
N SER A 29 -20.02 -1.28 -5.28
CA SER A 29 -19.06 -0.53 -4.43
C SER A 29 -17.66 -1.10 -4.55
N ARG A 30 -16.66 -0.28 -4.24
CA ARG A 30 -15.25 -0.69 -4.29
C ARG A 30 -14.48 -0.17 -3.08
N ILE A 31 -13.65 -1.06 -2.54
CA ILE A 31 -12.68 -0.74 -1.50
C ILE A 31 -11.31 -0.61 -2.16
N VAL A 32 -10.65 0.50 -1.93
CA VAL A 32 -9.27 0.76 -2.36
C VAL A 32 -8.38 0.83 -1.13
N PHE A 33 -7.49 -0.14 -0.98
CA PHE A 33 -6.51 -0.16 0.10
C PHE A 33 -5.16 0.35 -0.40
N VAL A 34 -4.62 1.37 0.24
CA VAL A 34 -3.36 2.01 -0.16
C VAL A 34 -2.22 1.52 0.71
N THR A 35 -1.16 1.04 0.07
CA THR A 35 0.07 0.59 0.73
C THR A 35 1.31 1.08 -0.02
N SER A 36 2.50 0.63 0.37
CA SER A 36 3.75 0.92 -0.31
C SER A 36 4.42 -0.36 -0.80
N HIS A 37 5.26 -0.26 -1.83
CA HIS A 37 6.05 -1.41 -2.31
C HIS A 37 6.86 -2.04 -1.17
N GLN A 38 7.48 -1.22 -0.31
CA GLN A 38 8.24 -1.72 0.83
C GLN A 38 7.41 -2.57 1.80
N ALA A 39 6.15 -2.23 2.02
CA ALA A 39 5.25 -3.02 2.86
C ALA A 39 4.68 -4.23 2.09
N HIS A 40 4.26 -4.02 0.84
CA HIS A 40 3.69 -5.08 0.01
C HIS A 40 4.67 -6.24 -0.20
N PHE A 41 5.93 -5.94 -0.43
CA PHE A 41 6.98 -6.93 -0.72
C PHE A 41 7.85 -7.30 0.49
N ILE A 42 7.50 -6.89 1.71
CA ILE A 42 8.35 -7.08 2.91
C ILE A 42 8.74 -8.54 3.19
N GLU A 43 7.93 -9.49 2.74
CA GLU A 43 8.22 -10.92 2.93
C GLU A 43 9.30 -11.44 1.97
N THR A 44 9.52 -10.76 0.86
CA THR A 44 10.46 -11.18 -0.20
C THR A 44 11.63 -10.22 -0.37
N VAL A 45 11.45 -8.95 -0.06
CA VAL A 45 12.48 -7.91 -0.18
C VAL A 45 12.62 -7.18 1.15
N PRO A 46 13.80 -7.22 1.79
CA PRO A 46 14.03 -6.51 3.04
C PRO A 46 13.92 -5.00 2.86
N THR A 47 13.49 -4.32 3.89
CA THR A 47 13.50 -2.85 3.97
C THR A 47 14.49 -2.36 5.03
N MET A 48 14.57 -1.06 5.22
CA MET A 48 15.42 -0.48 6.26
C MET A 48 14.98 -0.96 7.65
N PRO A 49 15.91 -1.28 8.55
CA PRO A 49 15.58 -1.79 9.90
C PRO A 49 14.60 -0.89 10.66
N GLU A 50 14.72 0.42 10.52
CA GLU A 50 13.86 1.39 11.21
C GLU A 50 12.42 1.37 10.68
N TYR A 51 12.20 0.88 9.47
CA TYR A 51 10.88 0.81 8.85
C TYR A 51 10.28 -0.60 8.88
N GLU A 52 11.05 -1.62 9.22
CA GLU A 52 10.63 -3.02 9.12
C GLU A 52 9.35 -3.32 9.91
N ALA A 53 9.28 -2.88 11.17
CA ALA A 53 8.09 -3.11 12.00
C ALA A 53 6.83 -2.46 11.40
N VAL A 54 6.97 -1.26 10.84
CA VAL A 54 5.87 -0.55 10.15
C VAL A 54 5.49 -1.28 8.87
N ALA A 55 6.45 -1.69 8.05
CA ALA A 55 6.19 -2.42 6.81
C ALA A 55 5.47 -3.75 7.07
N ARG A 56 5.92 -4.53 8.06
CA ARG A 56 5.28 -5.78 8.48
C ARG A 56 3.84 -5.57 8.98
N SER A 57 3.61 -4.53 9.78
CA SER A 57 2.26 -4.23 10.26
C SER A 57 1.31 -3.81 9.14
N LYS A 58 1.79 -3.05 8.15
CA LYS A 58 1.03 -2.70 6.96
C LYS A 58 0.74 -3.93 6.09
N ARG A 59 1.71 -4.83 5.93
CA ARG A 59 1.51 -6.09 5.21
C ARG A 59 0.46 -6.95 5.91
N ALA A 60 0.52 -7.07 7.23
CA ALA A 60 -0.49 -7.80 8.01
C ALA A 60 -1.91 -7.20 7.83
N GLY A 61 -2.03 -5.89 7.70
CA GLY A 61 -3.28 -5.22 7.36
C GLY A 61 -3.77 -5.57 5.96
N GLU A 62 -2.89 -5.53 4.97
CA GLU A 62 -3.20 -5.95 3.60
C GLU A 62 -3.69 -7.40 3.55
N ASP A 63 -2.98 -8.32 4.20
CA ASP A 63 -3.33 -9.74 4.23
C ASP A 63 -4.68 -9.98 4.90
N ALA A 64 -4.95 -9.29 6.02
CA ALA A 64 -6.22 -9.38 6.72
C ALA A 64 -7.41 -8.91 5.85
N LEU A 65 -7.22 -7.83 5.06
CA LEU A 65 -8.25 -7.35 4.14
C LEU A 65 -8.39 -8.26 2.91
N ARG A 66 -7.29 -8.76 2.35
CA ARG A 66 -7.33 -9.73 1.24
C ARG A 66 -8.06 -11.01 1.61
N ALA A 67 -7.93 -11.48 2.85
CA ALA A 67 -8.67 -12.64 3.35
C ALA A 67 -10.20 -12.46 3.31
N ARG A 68 -10.68 -11.20 3.22
CA ARG A 68 -12.11 -10.87 3.13
C ARG A 68 -12.63 -10.80 1.68
N ILE A 69 -11.76 -10.94 0.66
CA ILE A 69 -12.18 -10.86 -0.76
C ILE A 69 -13.35 -11.79 -1.08
N PRO A 70 -13.36 -13.09 -0.69
CA PRO A 70 -14.49 -13.94 -0.99
C PRO A 70 -15.82 -13.46 -0.40
N GLU A 71 -15.80 -12.87 0.80
CA GLU A 71 -16.99 -12.27 1.43
C GLU A 71 -17.45 -11.02 0.67
N LEU A 72 -16.52 -10.17 0.25
CA LEU A 72 -16.81 -8.96 -0.51
C LEU A 72 -17.38 -9.30 -1.89
N ASP A 73 -16.79 -10.25 -2.58
CA ASP A 73 -17.28 -10.72 -3.89
C ASP A 73 -18.71 -11.28 -3.78
N ALA A 74 -19.04 -11.99 -2.71
CA ALA A 74 -20.36 -12.55 -2.47
C ALA A 74 -21.47 -11.48 -2.38
N VAL A 75 -21.11 -10.26 -2.01
CA VAL A 75 -22.05 -9.11 -1.93
C VAL A 75 -21.82 -8.09 -3.05
N GLY A 76 -20.97 -8.40 -4.03
CA GLY A 76 -20.70 -7.56 -5.19
C GLY A 76 -19.84 -6.33 -4.90
N VAL A 77 -19.04 -6.36 -3.83
CA VAL A 77 -18.11 -5.30 -3.46
C VAL A 77 -16.71 -5.64 -3.97
N GLY A 78 -16.14 -4.81 -4.84
CA GLY A 78 -14.79 -4.97 -5.35
C GLY A 78 -13.73 -4.57 -4.32
N PHE A 79 -12.55 -5.21 -4.39
CA PHE A 79 -11.39 -4.88 -3.57
C PHE A 79 -10.14 -4.75 -4.44
N VAL A 80 -9.38 -3.67 -4.25
CA VAL A 80 -8.11 -3.46 -4.93
C VAL A 80 -7.09 -2.83 -3.98
N VAL A 81 -5.87 -3.33 -4.04
CA VAL A 81 -4.70 -2.75 -3.37
C VAL A 81 -4.00 -1.81 -4.34
N VAL A 82 -3.68 -0.61 -3.91
CA VAL A 82 -2.77 0.30 -4.62
C VAL A 82 -1.46 0.30 -3.87
N SER A 83 -0.45 -0.32 -4.46
CA SER A 83 0.91 -0.34 -3.93
C SER A 83 1.73 0.72 -4.65
N GLY A 84 2.30 1.66 -3.90
CA GLY A 84 3.08 2.77 -4.44
C GLY A 84 4.55 2.70 -4.09
N ASP A 85 5.38 3.20 -5.00
CA ASP A 85 6.78 3.52 -4.72
C ASP A 85 6.88 4.75 -3.80
N MET A 86 8.09 5.24 -3.56
CA MET A 86 8.30 6.49 -2.84
C MET A 86 7.56 7.65 -3.52
N ILE A 87 6.78 8.40 -2.73
CA ILE A 87 6.00 9.53 -3.23
C ILE A 87 6.64 10.82 -2.75
N GLU A 88 7.03 11.66 -3.71
CA GLU A 88 7.65 12.96 -3.41
C GLU A 88 6.66 13.91 -2.73
N GLY A 89 7.16 14.71 -1.81
CA GLY A 89 6.37 15.70 -1.06
C GLY A 89 5.59 15.13 0.11
N THR A 90 5.74 13.83 0.42
CA THR A 90 5.16 13.25 1.63
C THR A 90 6.03 13.47 2.85
N ILE A 91 5.41 13.43 4.04
CA ILE A 91 6.12 13.48 5.32
C ILE A 91 7.11 12.32 5.42
N THR A 92 6.71 11.12 4.98
CA THR A 92 7.56 9.93 5.00
C THR A 92 8.82 10.11 4.16
N ALA A 93 8.69 10.63 2.93
CA ALA A 93 9.85 10.91 2.08
C ALA A 93 10.76 11.97 2.71
N THR A 94 10.18 13.01 3.32
CA THR A 94 10.95 14.06 4.01
C THR A 94 11.70 13.51 5.23
N LEU A 95 11.08 12.64 6.02
CA LEU A 95 11.74 12.01 7.17
C LEU A 95 12.84 11.06 6.72
N LEU A 96 12.61 10.29 5.67
CA LEU A 96 13.62 9.40 5.09
C LEU A 96 14.84 10.18 4.61
N GLU A 97 14.65 11.30 3.90
CA GLU A 97 15.73 12.17 3.45
C GLU A 97 16.55 12.76 4.60
N ARG A 98 15.91 13.02 5.76
CA ARG A 98 16.63 13.49 6.96
C ARG A 98 17.50 12.41 7.60
N VAL A 99 17.03 11.17 7.60
CA VAL A 99 17.76 10.03 8.20
C VAL A 99 18.81 9.50 7.23
N ASN A 100 18.51 9.52 5.94
CA ASN A 100 19.39 9.06 4.87
C ASN A 100 19.44 10.12 3.76
N PRO A 101 20.31 11.13 3.88
CA PRO A 101 20.46 12.19 2.87
C PRO A 101 20.80 11.62 1.49
N GLY A 102 20.06 12.04 0.46
CA GLY A 102 20.19 11.57 -0.91
C GLY A 102 19.29 10.38 -1.26
N ALA A 103 18.50 9.87 -0.32
CA ALA A 103 17.62 8.72 -0.55
C ALA A 103 16.58 8.99 -1.66
N ILE A 104 16.00 10.19 -1.69
CA ILE A 104 15.03 10.58 -2.75
C ILE A 104 15.72 10.63 -4.12
N ALA A 105 16.90 11.25 -4.19
CA ALA A 105 17.64 11.37 -5.45
C ALA A 105 18.06 9.98 -5.97
N SER A 106 18.59 9.13 -5.10
CA SER A 106 18.98 7.76 -5.44
C SER A 106 17.78 6.93 -5.92
N ARG A 107 16.64 7.02 -5.24
CA ARG A 107 15.44 6.29 -5.66
C ARG A 107 14.91 6.81 -7.00
N ARG A 108 14.94 8.13 -7.22
CA ARG A 108 14.54 8.72 -8.51
C ARG A 108 15.44 8.26 -9.65
N GLU A 109 16.75 8.15 -9.43
CA GLU A 109 17.69 7.64 -10.42
C GLU A 109 17.39 6.17 -10.75
N ALA A 110 17.16 5.33 -9.75
CA ALA A 110 16.83 3.91 -9.93
C ALA A 110 15.49 3.68 -10.63
N ALA A 111 14.46 4.43 -10.23
CA ALA A 111 13.09 4.27 -10.75
C ALA A 111 12.81 5.07 -12.04
N GLY A 112 13.72 5.94 -12.46
CA GLY A 112 13.54 6.86 -13.59
C GLY A 112 12.60 8.03 -13.30
N LYS A 113 11.53 7.80 -12.51
CA LYS A 113 10.56 8.83 -12.08
C LYS A 113 9.98 8.46 -10.72
N LEU A 114 9.78 9.46 -9.87
CA LEU A 114 8.93 9.32 -8.68
C LEU A 114 7.62 10.10 -8.88
N TYR A 115 6.53 9.55 -8.38
CA TYR A 115 5.23 10.21 -8.38
C TYR A 115 5.18 11.27 -7.28
N ASN A 116 4.55 12.40 -7.56
CA ASN A 116 4.15 13.35 -6.52
C ASN A 116 2.78 12.95 -5.94
N VAL A 117 2.35 13.67 -4.90
CA VAL A 117 1.09 13.39 -4.20
C VAL A 117 -0.13 13.46 -5.14
N ALA A 118 -0.18 14.45 -6.03
CA ALA A 118 -1.32 14.62 -6.95
C ALA A 118 -1.37 13.51 -8.01
N GLU A 119 -0.22 13.12 -8.55
CA GLU A 119 -0.12 12.03 -9.51
C GLU A 119 -0.51 10.69 -8.87
N PHE A 120 -0.02 10.43 -7.65
CA PHE A 120 -0.39 9.21 -6.93
C PHE A 120 -1.87 9.17 -6.55
N ALA A 121 -2.44 10.29 -6.09
CA ALA A 121 -3.86 10.40 -5.80
C ALA A 121 -4.74 10.11 -7.03
N ALA A 122 -4.31 10.54 -8.22
CA ALA A 122 -5.00 10.22 -9.47
C ALA A 122 -5.01 8.71 -9.74
N GLU A 123 -3.92 7.99 -9.44
CA GLU A 123 -3.88 6.53 -9.58
C GLU A 123 -4.79 5.82 -8.57
N VAL A 124 -4.88 6.32 -7.34
CA VAL A 124 -5.83 5.82 -6.33
C VAL A 124 -7.28 6.03 -6.80
N ALA A 125 -7.59 7.21 -7.37
CA ALA A 125 -8.91 7.49 -7.91
C ALA A 125 -9.26 6.57 -9.10
N ARG A 126 -8.30 6.30 -9.99
CA ARG A 126 -8.49 5.33 -11.09
C ARG A 126 -8.74 3.92 -10.57
N ALA A 127 -8.03 3.49 -9.52
CA ALA A 127 -8.26 2.18 -8.92
C ALA A 127 -9.69 1.99 -8.40
N ALA A 128 -10.41 3.08 -8.11
CA ALA A 128 -11.80 3.03 -7.68
C ALA A 128 -12.78 2.73 -8.84
N VAL A 129 -12.39 2.94 -10.10
CA VAL A 129 -13.29 2.85 -11.26
C VAL A 129 -12.79 1.93 -12.38
N ASP A 130 -11.48 1.74 -12.52
CA ASP A 130 -10.88 0.86 -13.53
C ASP A 130 -11.15 -0.63 -13.20
N ASP A 131 -10.90 -1.50 -14.16
CA ASP A 131 -10.94 -2.95 -13.95
C ASP A 131 -9.98 -3.39 -12.84
N ILE A 132 -10.42 -4.31 -12.01
CA ILE A 132 -9.60 -4.87 -10.93
C ILE A 132 -8.60 -5.86 -11.55
N PRO A 133 -7.27 -5.68 -11.32
CA PRO A 133 -6.29 -6.67 -11.75
C PRO A 133 -6.55 -8.05 -11.15
N ALA A 134 -6.12 -9.12 -11.85
CA ALA A 134 -6.36 -10.49 -11.42
C ALA A 134 -5.76 -10.82 -10.03
N ASP A 135 -4.64 -10.17 -9.67
CA ASP A 135 -4.00 -10.28 -8.35
C ASP A 135 -4.51 -9.25 -7.34
N HIS A 136 -5.56 -8.49 -7.69
CA HIS A 136 -6.13 -7.41 -6.90
C HIS A 136 -5.12 -6.30 -6.55
N THR A 137 -4.05 -6.12 -7.34
CA THR A 137 -3.01 -5.13 -7.05
C THR A 137 -2.76 -4.21 -8.23
N ARG A 138 -2.86 -2.90 -8.00
CA ARG A 138 -2.39 -1.85 -8.90
C ARG A 138 -1.05 -1.34 -8.40
N TYR A 139 -0.01 -1.57 -9.17
CA TYR A 139 1.33 -1.07 -8.88
C TYR A 139 1.50 0.33 -9.46
N VAL A 140 1.99 1.27 -8.66
CA VAL A 140 2.22 2.66 -9.05
C VAL A 140 3.68 3.01 -8.80
N GLY A 141 4.40 3.33 -9.87
CA GLY A 141 5.83 3.52 -9.86
C GLY A 141 6.59 2.24 -10.21
N ASP A 142 7.91 2.29 -10.09
CA ASP A 142 8.78 1.19 -10.45
C ASP A 142 8.72 0.04 -9.42
N VAL A 143 8.61 -1.18 -9.90
CA VAL A 143 8.60 -2.42 -9.12
C VAL A 143 9.79 -3.33 -9.38
N ASP A 144 10.69 -2.95 -10.28
CA ASP A 144 11.77 -3.81 -10.73
C ASP A 144 12.66 -4.28 -9.58
N ASP A 145 13.03 -3.38 -8.66
CA ASP A 145 13.85 -3.70 -7.51
C ASP A 145 13.17 -4.65 -6.52
N PHE A 146 11.85 -4.76 -6.57
CA PHE A 146 11.04 -5.62 -5.69
C PHE A 146 10.68 -6.96 -6.33
N THR A 147 10.76 -7.09 -7.65
CA THR A 147 10.31 -8.27 -8.41
C THR A 147 11.45 -9.03 -9.06
N ARG A 148 12.64 -8.44 -9.18
CA ARG A 148 13.83 -9.16 -9.70
C ARG A 148 14.19 -10.30 -8.75
N LYS A 149 14.04 -11.52 -9.25
CA LYS A 149 14.60 -12.70 -8.58
C LYS A 149 16.12 -12.62 -8.71
N GLY A 150 16.81 -12.49 -7.56
CA GLY A 150 18.25 -12.64 -7.49
C GLY A 150 18.70 -14.04 -7.96
#